data_d3babd1f8f9cd8abc3132aafd429cde2
#
_entry.id   d3babd1f8f9cd8abc3132aafd429cde2
#
_cell.length_a   1.000
_cell.length_b   1.000
_cell.length_c   1.000
_cell.angle_alpha   90.00
_cell.angle_beta   90.00
_cell.angle_gamma   90.00
#
_symmetry.space_group_name_H-M   'P 1'
#
loop_
_entity.id
_entity.type
_entity.pdbx_description
1 polymer ?
#
loop_
_entity_poly.entity_id
_entity_poly.type
_entity_poly.pdbx_seq_one_letter_code
_entity_poly.pdbx_strand_id
1 'polypeptide(L)'
;MYILENRPLMLAPREQGYLLRVIEAAPRAGGSHDLFLWTQGEFQALLPHQIMVCLHFDGAGQVRHAACLHGGTADAALLGRLADPQRGLAPRLARHHRCSGGAAPPPALLEELRHTGLQHMMGRGSDDLPGGASFFALFGLPQAPAAQQLYLLDLLLPYLHMALLRLAGGPAAAPAMRAASVREVEILRWVKEGKSNHEIGAILGISGWTVKSHLQRIYKLLEVANRTQAVSRGIALRWFEQHAA
;
A
#
# COMPACT_ATOMS: atom_id res chain seq x y z
N MET A 1 2.06 -3.87 -29.62
CA MET A 1 1.19 -2.78 -30.10
C MET A 1 -0.23 -3.34 -30.15
N TYR A 2 -1.00 -3.20 -29.05
CA TYR A 2 -2.41 -3.56 -29.08
C TYR A 2 -3.14 -2.47 -29.85
N ILE A 3 -3.60 -2.81 -31.04
CA ILE A 3 -4.59 -2.00 -31.77
C ILE A 3 -5.87 -2.15 -30.96
N LEU A 4 -6.15 -1.18 -30.08
CA LEU A 4 -7.46 -0.99 -29.51
C LEU A 4 -8.39 -0.71 -30.70
N GLU A 5 -9.30 -1.65 -30.99
CA GLU A 5 -10.43 -1.34 -31.83
C GLU A 5 -11.02 -0.03 -31.35
N ASN A 6 -11.21 0.90 -32.24
CA ASN A 6 -11.50 2.33 -32.08
C ASN A 6 -12.92 2.56 -31.51
N ARG A 7 -13.24 1.92 -30.37
CA ARG A 7 -14.41 2.24 -29.57
C ARG A 7 -13.96 3.17 -28.45
N PRO A 8 -14.49 4.40 -28.37
CA PRO A 8 -14.23 5.28 -27.23
C PRO A 8 -14.64 4.53 -25.95
N LEU A 9 -13.69 4.37 -25.06
CA LEU A 9 -13.94 3.76 -23.75
C LEU A 9 -14.83 4.74 -22.97
N MET A 10 -16.13 4.43 -22.91
CA MET A 10 -17.11 5.25 -22.21
C MET A 10 -17.13 4.82 -20.74
N LEU A 11 -16.52 5.62 -19.89
CA LEU A 11 -16.66 5.47 -18.43
C LEU A 11 -18.07 5.87 -18.01
N ALA A 12 -18.69 5.08 -17.16
CA ALA A 12 -19.97 5.49 -16.54
C ALA A 12 -19.76 6.79 -15.72
N PRO A 13 -20.78 7.64 -15.58
CA PRO A 13 -20.65 8.90 -14.81
C PRO A 13 -20.11 8.71 -13.39
N ARG A 14 -20.45 7.60 -12.75
CA ARG A 14 -19.94 7.23 -11.43
C ARG A 14 -18.45 6.91 -11.44
N GLU A 15 -17.97 6.20 -12.47
CA GLU A 15 -16.54 5.88 -12.65
C GLU A 15 -15.72 7.13 -12.97
N GLN A 16 -16.27 8.05 -13.76
CA GLN A 16 -15.66 9.35 -14.02
C GLN A 16 -15.47 10.14 -12.72
N GLY A 17 -16.50 10.16 -11.86
CA GLY A 17 -16.43 10.78 -10.54
C GLY A 17 -15.38 10.15 -9.62
N TYR A 18 -15.26 8.83 -9.62
CA TYR A 18 -14.18 8.15 -8.88
C TYR A 18 -12.81 8.47 -9.43
N LEU A 19 -12.65 8.45 -10.76
CA LEU A 19 -11.38 8.76 -11.42
C LEU A 19 -10.89 10.16 -11.07
N LEU A 20 -11.76 11.16 -11.13
CA LEU A 20 -11.40 12.53 -10.77
C LEU A 20 -10.92 12.64 -9.32
N ARG A 21 -11.65 12.03 -8.37
CA ARG A 21 -11.24 12.04 -6.94
C ARG A 21 -9.92 11.29 -6.70
N VAL A 22 -9.69 10.18 -7.40
CA VAL A 22 -8.41 9.46 -7.35
C VAL A 22 -7.27 10.36 -7.82
N ILE A 23 -7.44 11.07 -8.93
CA ILE A 23 -6.44 11.98 -9.47
C ILE A 23 -6.20 13.18 -8.53
N GLU A 24 -7.25 13.79 -8.00
CA GLU A 24 -7.17 14.93 -7.09
C GLU A 24 -6.50 14.58 -5.75
N ALA A 25 -6.69 13.35 -5.28
CA ALA A 25 -6.10 12.88 -4.03
C ALA A 25 -4.62 12.45 -4.18
N ALA A 26 -4.17 12.05 -5.36
CA ALA A 26 -2.84 11.53 -5.62
C ALA A 26 -1.68 12.46 -5.18
N PRO A 27 -1.73 13.81 -5.34
CA PRO A 27 -0.67 14.70 -4.87
C PRO A 27 -0.49 14.71 -3.34
N ARG A 28 -1.51 14.31 -2.58
CA ARG A 28 -1.51 14.28 -1.12
C ARG A 28 -0.89 13.01 -0.53
N ALA A 29 -0.72 11.96 -1.35
CA ALA A 29 -0.09 10.72 -0.92
C ALA A 29 1.42 10.95 -0.72
N GLY A 30 1.81 11.38 0.49
CA GLY A 30 3.18 11.73 0.85
C GLY A 30 3.93 10.64 1.65
N GLY A 31 3.22 9.61 2.14
CA GLY A 31 3.76 8.52 2.94
C GLY A 31 3.10 7.18 2.62
N SER A 32 3.63 6.08 3.19
CA SER A 32 3.08 4.73 2.97
C SER A 32 1.63 4.61 3.43
N HIS A 33 1.27 5.29 4.49
CA HIS A 33 -0.09 5.32 5.01
C HIS A 33 -1.05 6.06 4.06
N ASP A 34 -0.63 7.21 3.54
CA ASP A 34 -1.44 7.99 2.61
C ASP A 34 -1.63 7.23 1.29
N LEU A 35 -0.57 6.58 0.80
CA LEU A 35 -0.64 5.71 -0.37
C LEU A 35 -1.61 4.55 -0.13
N PHE A 36 -1.55 3.92 1.04
CA PHE A 36 -2.48 2.86 1.43
C PHE A 36 -3.94 3.37 1.44
N LEU A 37 -4.23 4.48 2.14
CA LEU A 37 -5.58 5.04 2.19
C LEU A 37 -6.09 5.43 0.80
N TRP A 38 -5.24 6.02 -0.01
CA TRP A 38 -5.58 6.40 -1.37
C TRP A 38 -5.95 5.20 -2.24
N THR A 39 -5.19 4.11 -2.15
CA THR A 39 -5.43 2.89 -2.92
C THR A 39 -6.59 2.04 -2.39
N GLN A 40 -6.99 2.20 -1.12
CA GLN A 40 -8.12 1.49 -0.53
C GLN A 40 -9.46 2.26 -0.61
N GLY A 41 -9.43 3.50 -1.10
CA GLY A 41 -10.63 4.32 -1.32
C GLY A 41 -11.23 4.19 -2.72
N GLU A 42 -11.38 5.32 -3.40
CA GLU A 42 -11.94 5.39 -4.76
C GLU A 42 -11.13 4.60 -5.80
N PHE A 43 -9.83 4.45 -5.60
CA PHE A 43 -8.99 3.61 -6.44
C PHE A 43 -9.46 2.14 -6.40
N GLN A 44 -9.77 1.63 -5.20
CA GLN A 44 -10.32 0.28 -5.02
C GLN A 44 -11.69 0.10 -5.69
N ALA A 45 -12.51 1.17 -5.74
CA ALA A 45 -13.80 1.14 -6.43
C ALA A 45 -13.66 1.09 -7.95
N LEU A 46 -12.60 1.68 -8.52
CA LEU A 46 -12.28 1.63 -9.95
C LEU A 46 -11.59 0.33 -10.34
N LEU A 47 -10.65 -0.12 -9.53
CA LEU A 47 -9.77 -1.26 -9.77
C LEU A 47 -9.80 -2.21 -8.56
N PRO A 48 -10.87 -3.00 -8.41
CA PRO A 48 -11.02 -3.93 -7.29
C PRO A 48 -9.90 -4.97 -7.27
N HIS A 49 -9.20 -5.08 -6.13
CA HIS A 49 -8.09 -6.01 -5.93
C HIS A 49 -7.94 -6.34 -4.44
N GLN A 50 -7.25 -7.42 -4.11
CA GLN A 50 -6.97 -7.80 -2.72
C GLN A 50 -5.60 -7.28 -2.26
N ILE A 51 -4.59 -7.38 -3.12
CA ILE A 51 -3.21 -7.00 -2.82
C ILE A 51 -2.67 -6.19 -4.00
N MET A 52 -2.03 -5.06 -3.69
CA MET A 52 -1.29 -4.26 -4.64
C MET A 52 0.19 -4.26 -4.28
N VAL A 53 1.05 -4.65 -5.21
CA VAL A 53 2.51 -4.57 -5.08
C VAL A 53 3.03 -3.45 -5.97
N CYS A 54 3.74 -2.51 -5.35
CA CYS A 54 4.37 -1.37 -6.01
C CYS A 54 5.88 -1.57 -5.98
N LEU A 55 6.54 -1.55 -7.11
CA LEU A 55 7.98 -1.72 -7.25
C LEU A 55 8.58 -0.47 -7.91
N HIS A 56 9.67 0.02 -7.35
CA HIS A 56 10.51 1.04 -7.96
C HIS A 56 11.90 0.47 -8.23
N PHE A 57 12.43 0.71 -9.42
CA PHE A 57 13.70 0.17 -9.89
C PHE A 57 14.74 1.27 -10.02
N ASP A 58 15.99 0.92 -9.75
CA ASP A 58 17.13 1.77 -10.08
C ASP A 58 17.50 1.71 -11.57
N GLY A 59 18.51 2.49 -11.98
CA GLY A 59 19.00 2.50 -13.35
C GLY A 59 19.60 1.17 -13.84
N ALA A 60 19.94 0.25 -12.94
CA ALA A 60 20.39 -1.10 -13.24
C ALA A 60 19.23 -2.12 -13.33
N GLY A 61 17.99 -1.67 -13.12
CA GLY A 61 16.81 -2.52 -13.15
C GLY A 61 16.63 -3.40 -11.91
N GLN A 62 17.33 -3.08 -10.82
CA GLN A 62 17.15 -3.76 -9.53
C GLN A 62 16.04 -3.07 -8.73
N VAL A 63 15.31 -3.85 -7.94
CA VAL A 63 14.26 -3.30 -7.05
C VAL A 63 14.92 -2.47 -5.95
N ARG A 64 14.76 -1.16 -6.01
CA ARG A 64 15.22 -0.20 -5.00
C ARG A 64 14.23 -0.05 -3.85
N HIS A 65 12.94 -0.06 -4.17
CA HIS A 65 11.87 0.07 -3.20
C HIS A 65 10.70 -0.84 -3.58
N ALA A 66 10.12 -1.50 -2.59
CA ALA A 66 8.93 -2.32 -2.74
C ALA A 66 7.93 -1.97 -1.64
N ALA A 67 6.68 -1.73 -2.02
CA ALA A 67 5.57 -1.54 -1.10
C ALA A 67 4.49 -2.58 -1.43
N CYS A 68 3.94 -3.20 -0.38
CA CYS A 68 2.84 -4.14 -0.50
C CYS A 68 1.64 -3.62 0.28
N LEU A 69 0.54 -3.35 -0.41
CA LEU A 69 -0.67 -2.73 0.12
C LEU A 69 -1.82 -3.74 0.06
N HIS A 70 -2.49 -3.97 1.19
CA HIS A 70 -3.61 -4.90 1.28
C HIS A 70 -4.61 -4.48 2.36
N GLY A 71 -5.90 -4.61 2.10
CA GLY A 71 -6.97 -4.20 3.01
C GLY A 71 -7.37 -5.23 4.08
N GLY A 72 -6.79 -6.44 4.04
CA GLY A 72 -7.15 -7.56 4.91
C GLY A 72 -5.96 -8.18 5.63
N THR A 73 -6.21 -9.30 6.29
CA THR A 73 -5.17 -10.15 6.90
C THR A 73 -4.51 -11.01 5.81
N ALA A 74 -3.56 -10.44 5.07
CA ALA A 74 -2.74 -11.26 4.19
C ALA A 74 -1.66 -11.97 5.02
N ASP A 75 -1.44 -13.26 4.76
CA ASP A 75 -0.37 -14.04 5.37
C ASP A 75 1.00 -13.47 4.96
N ALA A 76 1.93 -13.34 5.90
CA ALA A 76 3.29 -12.85 5.65
C ALA A 76 4.03 -13.71 4.60
N ALA A 77 3.76 -15.03 4.58
CA ALA A 77 4.32 -15.92 3.58
C ALA A 77 3.80 -15.60 2.16
N LEU A 78 2.52 -15.31 2.02
CA LEU A 78 1.92 -14.87 0.76
C LEU A 78 2.53 -13.54 0.31
N LEU A 79 2.63 -12.54 1.21
CA LEU A 79 3.23 -11.24 0.88
C LEU A 79 4.69 -11.39 0.43
N GLY A 80 5.47 -12.25 1.10
CA GLY A 80 6.84 -12.58 0.68
C GLY A 80 6.88 -13.22 -0.71
N ARG A 81 6.00 -14.18 -1.01
CA ARG A 81 5.91 -14.81 -2.34
C ARG A 81 5.55 -13.81 -3.45
N LEU A 82 4.78 -12.78 -3.15
CA LEU A 82 4.40 -11.75 -4.13
C LEU A 82 5.45 -10.67 -4.30
N ALA A 83 6.01 -10.14 -3.20
CA ALA A 83 6.78 -8.90 -3.18
C ALA A 83 8.28 -9.07 -2.93
N ASP A 84 8.80 -10.29 -2.68
CA ASP A 84 10.25 -10.49 -2.49
C ASP A 84 11.04 -9.90 -3.68
N PRO A 85 12.02 -9.01 -3.44
CA PRO A 85 12.70 -8.27 -4.50
C PRO A 85 13.42 -9.17 -5.53
N GLN A 86 13.86 -10.35 -5.13
CA GLN A 86 14.62 -11.26 -5.99
C GLN A 86 13.77 -12.36 -6.62
N ARG A 87 12.89 -12.97 -5.83
CA ARG A 87 12.16 -14.20 -6.18
C ARG A 87 10.66 -14.02 -6.28
N GLY A 88 10.14 -12.90 -5.79
CA GLY A 88 8.70 -12.61 -5.76
C GLY A 88 8.07 -12.61 -7.15
N LEU A 89 6.78 -12.90 -7.17
CA LEU A 89 6.01 -12.95 -8.41
C LEU A 89 5.96 -11.58 -9.10
N ALA A 90 5.76 -10.49 -8.35
CA ALA A 90 5.67 -9.14 -8.91
C ALA A 90 6.97 -8.68 -9.60
N PRO A 91 8.20 -8.84 -9.05
CA PRO A 91 9.44 -8.53 -9.76
C PRO A 91 9.65 -9.38 -11.02
N ARG A 92 9.21 -10.63 -11.01
CA ARG A 92 9.29 -11.51 -12.20
C ARG A 92 8.33 -11.07 -13.29
N LEU A 93 7.12 -10.67 -12.92
CA LEU A 93 6.13 -10.07 -13.83
C LEU A 93 6.63 -8.75 -14.40
N ALA A 94 7.26 -7.89 -13.58
CA ALA A 94 7.85 -6.64 -14.02
C ALA A 94 8.96 -6.87 -15.06
N ARG A 95 9.84 -7.83 -14.82
CA ARG A 95 10.89 -8.21 -15.79
C ARG A 95 10.29 -8.70 -17.10
N HIS A 96 9.29 -9.58 -17.02
CA HIS A 96 8.58 -10.06 -18.22
C HIS A 96 7.94 -8.90 -18.97
N HIS A 97 7.21 -8.02 -18.28
CA HIS A 97 6.55 -6.86 -18.87
C HIS A 97 7.52 -5.98 -19.66
N ARG A 98 8.68 -5.66 -19.09
CA ARG A 98 9.73 -4.86 -19.78
C ARG A 98 10.31 -5.58 -20.98
N CYS A 99 10.61 -6.86 -20.88
CA CYS A 99 11.20 -7.64 -21.96
C CYS A 99 10.21 -7.91 -23.12
N SER A 100 8.92 -8.01 -22.82
CA SER A 100 7.89 -8.38 -23.79
C SER A 100 7.07 -7.21 -24.33
N GLY A 101 7.40 -5.96 -23.94
CA GLY A 101 6.62 -4.78 -24.32
C GLY A 101 5.18 -4.82 -23.81
N GLY A 102 4.95 -5.41 -22.63
CA GLY A 102 3.62 -5.47 -22.01
C GLY A 102 2.75 -6.65 -22.46
N ALA A 103 3.34 -7.66 -23.11
CA ALA A 103 2.61 -8.89 -23.46
C ALA A 103 2.06 -9.62 -22.21
N ALA A 104 1.07 -10.48 -22.43
CA ALA A 104 0.47 -11.28 -21.36
C ALA A 104 1.53 -12.11 -20.61
N PRO A 105 1.39 -12.29 -19.29
CA PRO A 105 2.30 -13.12 -18.51
C PRO A 105 2.35 -14.55 -19.01
N PRO A 106 3.52 -15.21 -18.94
CA PRO A 106 3.66 -16.60 -19.36
C PRO A 106 2.81 -17.53 -18.48
N PRO A 107 2.30 -18.64 -19.03
CA PRO A 107 1.42 -19.57 -18.32
C PRO A 107 1.99 -20.06 -16.98
N ALA A 108 3.30 -20.27 -16.90
CA ALA A 108 3.96 -20.70 -15.67
C ALA A 108 3.81 -19.69 -14.51
N LEU A 109 3.88 -18.37 -14.79
CA LEU A 109 3.66 -17.35 -13.77
C LEU A 109 2.20 -17.27 -13.34
N LEU A 110 1.26 -17.51 -14.27
CA LEU A 110 -0.16 -17.55 -13.96
C LEU A 110 -0.53 -18.80 -13.14
N GLU A 111 0.12 -19.92 -13.38
CA GLU A 111 -0.08 -21.13 -12.60
C GLU A 111 0.47 -20.98 -11.18
N GLU A 112 1.65 -20.39 -11.02
CA GLU A 112 2.20 -20.05 -9.72
C GLU A 112 1.27 -19.10 -8.94
N LEU A 113 0.68 -18.13 -9.62
CA LEU A 113 -0.33 -17.24 -9.03
C LEU A 113 -1.54 -18.05 -8.50
N ARG A 114 -2.08 -18.98 -9.27
CA ARG A 114 -3.21 -19.82 -8.83
C ARG A 114 -2.89 -20.62 -7.56
N HIS A 115 -1.65 -21.11 -7.42
CA HIS A 115 -1.19 -21.79 -6.21
C HIS A 115 -1.10 -20.86 -4.97
N THR A 116 -1.22 -19.54 -5.14
CA THR A 116 -1.36 -18.61 -4.02
C THR A 116 -2.81 -18.40 -3.55
N GLY A 117 -3.79 -19.00 -4.23
CA GLY A 117 -5.20 -18.73 -4.01
C GLY A 117 -5.73 -17.48 -4.73
N LEU A 118 -4.87 -16.76 -5.45
CA LEU A 118 -5.23 -15.57 -6.22
C LEU A 118 -5.42 -15.96 -7.70
N GLN A 119 -6.62 -15.75 -8.24
CA GLN A 119 -6.94 -16.26 -9.59
C GLN A 119 -6.57 -15.27 -10.69
N HIS A 120 -6.79 -13.99 -10.45
CA HIS A 120 -6.63 -12.95 -11.47
C HIS A 120 -5.67 -11.86 -11.01
N MET A 121 -4.93 -11.31 -11.97
CA MET A 121 -4.03 -10.21 -11.74
C MET A 121 -3.95 -9.30 -12.96
N MET A 122 -3.51 -8.07 -12.76
CA MET A 122 -3.05 -7.19 -13.81
C MET A 122 -1.80 -6.41 -13.35
N GLY A 123 -0.99 -5.98 -14.29
CA GLY A 123 0.20 -5.19 -13.96
C GLY A 123 0.61 -4.26 -15.09
N ARG A 124 1.18 -3.11 -14.73
CA ARG A 124 1.70 -2.09 -15.65
C ARG A 124 2.98 -1.48 -15.13
N GLY A 125 3.86 -1.15 -16.07
CA GLY A 125 5.13 -0.48 -15.82
C GLY A 125 5.16 0.95 -16.33
N SER A 126 6.01 1.78 -15.75
CA SER A 126 6.20 3.20 -16.09
C SER A 126 7.64 3.47 -16.49
N ASP A 127 8.17 2.73 -17.47
CA ASP A 127 9.59 2.81 -17.85
C ASP A 127 10.01 4.19 -18.38
N ASP A 128 9.08 4.94 -18.97
CA ASP A 128 9.33 6.25 -19.62
C ASP A 128 9.07 7.46 -18.71
N LEU A 129 8.75 7.26 -17.42
CA LEU A 129 8.48 8.37 -16.52
C LEU A 129 9.75 8.87 -15.80
N PRO A 130 9.85 10.20 -15.53
CA PRO A 130 10.99 10.76 -14.80
C PRO A 130 11.14 10.16 -13.40
N GLY A 131 12.37 9.87 -13.01
CA GLY A 131 12.68 9.36 -11.67
C GLY A 131 12.96 7.87 -11.59
N GLY A 132 12.94 7.16 -12.72
CA GLY A 132 13.21 5.72 -12.83
C GLY A 132 11.98 4.90 -13.20
N ALA A 133 12.17 3.60 -13.36
CA ALA A 133 11.08 2.70 -13.71
C ALA A 133 10.28 2.27 -12.46
N SER A 134 8.98 2.12 -12.63
CA SER A 134 8.11 1.54 -11.61
C SER A 134 7.22 0.47 -12.21
N PHE A 135 6.75 -0.46 -11.39
CA PHE A 135 5.79 -1.47 -11.80
C PHE A 135 4.73 -1.66 -10.70
N PHE A 136 3.49 -1.73 -11.12
CA PHE A 136 2.33 -1.89 -10.25
C PHE A 136 1.60 -3.17 -10.63
N ALA A 137 1.50 -4.10 -9.68
CA ALA A 137 0.79 -5.34 -9.84
C ALA A 137 -0.39 -5.41 -8.86
N LEU A 138 -1.58 -5.63 -9.37
CA LEU A 138 -2.81 -5.83 -8.61
C LEU A 138 -3.17 -7.31 -8.67
N PHE A 139 -3.28 -7.94 -7.52
CA PHE A 139 -3.59 -9.36 -7.36
C PHE A 139 -4.93 -9.58 -6.68
N GLY A 140 -5.56 -10.72 -6.97
CA GLY A 140 -6.85 -11.08 -6.40
C GLY A 140 -7.98 -10.21 -6.94
N LEU A 141 -7.99 -9.97 -8.25
CA LEU A 141 -9.13 -9.33 -8.91
C LEU A 141 -10.34 -10.27 -8.87
N PRO A 142 -11.56 -9.74 -8.76
CA PRO A 142 -12.77 -10.57 -8.71
C PRO A 142 -13.05 -11.32 -10.03
N GLN A 143 -12.50 -10.81 -11.14
CA GLN A 143 -12.62 -11.42 -12.48
C GLN A 143 -11.38 -11.11 -13.32
N ALA A 144 -11.25 -11.79 -14.45
CA ALA A 144 -10.17 -11.49 -15.41
C ALA A 144 -10.22 -10.02 -15.83
N PRO A 145 -9.06 -9.32 -15.91
CA PRO A 145 -9.03 -7.90 -16.19
C PRO A 145 -9.56 -7.61 -17.59
N ALA A 146 -10.55 -6.73 -17.68
CA ALA A 146 -11.08 -6.21 -18.92
C ALA A 146 -10.20 -5.08 -19.49
N ALA A 147 -10.33 -4.79 -20.78
CA ALA A 147 -9.60 -3.70 -21.45
C ALA A 147 -9.79 -2.34 -20.74
N GLN A 148 -10.99 -2.09 -20.22
CA GLN A 148 -11.31 -0.87 -19.45
C GLN A 148 -10.46 -0.75 -18.17
N GLN A 149 -10.28 -1.83 -17.43
CA GLN A 149 -9.47 -1.82 -16.18
C GLN A 149 -7.99 -1.61 -16.49
N LEU A 150 -7.50 -2.22 -17.57
CA LEU A 150 -6.13 -2.01 -18.04
C LEU A 150 -5.90 -0.56 -18.46
N TYR A 151 -6.85 0.04 -19.18
CA TYR A 151 -6.81 1.45 -19.57
C TYR A 151 -6.85 2.39 -18.33
N LEU A 152 -7.71 2.11 -17.36
CA LEU A 152 -7.76 2.89 -16.12
C LEU A 152 -6.43 2.82 -15.35
N LEU A 153 -5.81 1.64 -15.29
CA LEU A 153 -4.51 1.49 -14.66
C LEU A 153 -3.44 2.27 -15.42
N ASP A 154 -3.43 2.22 -16.75
CA ASP A 154 -2.51 2.99 -17.60
C ASP A 154 -2.69 4.51 -17.39
N LEU A 155 -3.93 4.99 -17.28
CA LEU A 155 -4.25 6.38 -17.00
C LEU A 155 -3.79 6.85 -15.61
N LEU A 156 -3.87 5.96 -14.61
CA LEU A 156 -3.47 6.25 -13.24
C LEU A 156 -1.97 6.02 -12.98
N LEU A 157 -1.27 5.40 -13.91
CA LEU A 157 0.14 5.03 -13.78
C LEU A 157 1.06 6.22 -13.41
N PRO A 158 0.97 7.41 -14.04
CA PRO A 158 1.81 8.55 -13.65
C PRO A 158 1.59 9.00 -12.21
N TYR A 159 0.36 8.94 -11.72
CA TYR A 159 0.01 9.33 -10.34
C TYR A 159 0.54 8.33 -9.33
N LEU A 160 0.40 7.03 -9.63
CA LEU A 160 0.97 5.94 -8.82
C LEU A 160 2.49 6.02 -8.77
N HIS A 161 3.13 6.27 -9.93
CA HIS A 161 4.56 6.45 -10.03
C HIS A 161 5.05 7.62 -9.16
N MET A 162 4.44 8.79 -9.29
CA MET A 162 4.80 9.96 -8.50
C MET A 162 4.59 9.75 -6.99
N ALA A 163 3.53 9.06 -6.59
CA ALA A 163 3.30 8.71 -5.20
C ALA A 163 4.38 7.74 -4.68
N LEU A 164 4.75 6.73 -5.47
CA LEU A 164 5.81 5.77 -5.13
C LEU A 164 7.20 6.44 -5.05
N LEU A 165 7.51 7.39 -5.96
CA LEU A 165 8.75 8.15 -5.90
C LEU A 165 8.87 8.99 -4.64
N ARG A 166 7.79 9.60 -4.15
CA ARG A 166 7.79 10.32 -2.88
C ARG A 166 8.13 9.39 -1.71
N LEU A 167 7.63 8.15 -1.76
CA LEU A 167 8.02 7.12 -0.77
C LEU A 167 9.49 6.72 -0.90
N ALA A 168 9.97 6.53 -2.12
CA ALA A 168 11.33 6.08 -2.39
C ALA A 168 12.37 7.20 -2.25
N GLY A 169 12.00 8.44 -2.51
CA GLY A 169 12.87 9.64 -2.45
C GLY A 169 12.74 10.46 -1.18
N GLY A 170 11.82 10.12 -0.29
CA GLY A 170 11.79 10.63 1.07
C GLY A 170 13.14 10.37 1.75
N PRO A 171 13.57 11.20 2.72
CA PRO A 171 14.86 11.06 3.39
C PRO A 171 15.05 9.60 3.76
N ALA A 172 16.17 9.02 3.30
CA ALA A 172 16.50 7.60 3.29
C ALA A 172 15.85 6.87 4.47
N ALA A 173 14.91 5.99 4.17
CA ALA A 173 14.12 5.22 5.11
C ALA A 173 13.80 6.06 6.36
N ALA A 174 12.59 6.60 6.46
CA ALA A 174 12.06 6.79 7.80
C ALA A 174 12.39 5.47 8.52
N PRO A 175 13.18 5.48 9.60
CA PRO A 175 13.73 4.26 10.17
C PRO A 175 12.59 3.30 10.31
N ALA A 176 12.74 2.09 9.80
CA ALA A 176 11.71 1.05 9.75
C ALA A 176 10.83 1.24 10.97
N MET A 177 9.56 1.59 10.77
CA MET A 177 8.68 2.19 11.78
C MET A 177 8.99 1.51 13.10
N ARG A 178 9.77 2.19 13.99
CA ARG A 178 10.32 1.53 15.17
C ARG A 178 9.15 0.83 15.85
N ALA A 179 9.32 -0.41 16.18
CA ALA A 179 8.30 -1.13 16.93
C ALA A 179 7.91 -0.26 18.13
N ALA A 180 6.61 -0.11 18.38
CA ALA A 180 6.17 0.58 19.57
C ALA A 180 6.85 -0.05 20.79
N SER A 181 7.40 0.76 21.68
CA SER A 181 7.95 0.22 22.91
C SER A 181 6.83 -0.40 23.75
N VAL A 182 7.17 -1.38 24.57
CA VAL A 182 6.21 -2.01 25.50
C VAL A 182 5.44 -0.93 26.27
N ARG A 183 6.12 0.15 26.69
CA ARG A 183 5.52 1.27 27.42
C ARG A 183 4.53 2.08 26.58
N GLU A 184 4.79 2.25 25.31
CA GLU A 184 3.87 2.96 24.39
C GLU A 184 2.61 2.13 24.12
N VAL A 185 2.75 0.83 23.96
CA VAL A 185 1.61 -0.10 23.82
C VAL A 185 0.76 -0.10 25.10
N GLU A 186 1.41 -0.15 26.27
CA GLU A 186 0.74 -0.12 27.56
C GLU A 186 -0.06 1.17 27.78
N ILE A 187 0.54 2.33 27.47
CA ILE A 187 -0.16 3.62 27.52
C ILE A 187 -1.35 3.61 26.58
N LEU A 188 -1.18 3.12 25.35
CA LEU A 188 -2.27 3.12 24.36
C LEU A 188 -3.41 2.15 24.75
N ARG A 189 -3.13 1.06 25.51
CA ARG A 189 -4.17 0.20 26.11
C ARG A 189 -5.04 0.98 27.09
N TRP A 190 -4.44 1.72 28.00
CA TRP A 190 -5.19 2.55 28.95
C TRP A 190 -5.97 3.68 28.26
N VAL A 191 -5.41 4.19 27.16
CA VAL A 191 -6.14 5.15 26.30
C VAL A 191 -7.38 4.51 25.68
N LYS A 192 -7.30 3.28 25.21
CA LYS A 192 -8.42 2.50 24.68
C LYS A 192 -9.50 2.26 25.75
N GLU A 193 -9.08 2.04 26.98
CA GLU A 193 -9.99 1.91 28.15
C GLU A 193 -10.58 3.26 28.64
N GLY A 194 -10.32 4.35 27.91
CA GLY A 194 -10.90 5.68 28.21
C GLY A 194 -10.19 6.46 29.32
N LYS A 195 -9.07 5.97 29.88
CA LYS A 195 -8.36 6.62 30.98
C LYS A 195 -7.73 7.96 30.55
N SER A 196 -7.85 8.98 31.38
CA SER A 196 -7.17 10.27 31.18
C SER A 196 -5.64 10.14 31.38
N ASN A 197 -4.87 11.13 30.91
CA ASN A 197 -3.42 11.12 31.08
C ASN A 197 -2.99 11.11 32.56
N HIS A 198 -3.79 11.72 33.43
CA HIS A 198 -3.53 11.73 34.88
C HIS A 198 -3.75 10.35 35.49
N GLU A 199 -4.88 9.68 35.15
CA GLU A 199 -5.18 8.32 35.61
C GLU A 199 -4.14 7.32 35.09
N ILE A 200 -3.75 7.41 33.82
CA ILE A 200 -2.67 6.60 33.25
C ILE A 200 -1.36 6.84 33.99
N GLY A 201 -1.05 8.10 34.29
CA GLY A 201 0.11 8.45 35.07
C GLY A 201 0.11 7.82 36.47
N ALA A 202 -1.01 7.85 37.18
CA ALA A 202 -1.20 7.22 38.46
C ALA A 202 -1.04 5.69 38.39
N ILE A 203 -1.64 5.04 37.39
CA ILE A 203 -1.55 3.58 37.19
C ILE A 203 -0.09 3.16 36.87
N LEU A 204 0.62 3.94 36.08
CA LEU A 204 1.92 3.58 35.55
C LEU A 204 3.11 4.16 36.36
N GLY A 205 2.83 4.88 37.43
CA GLY A 205 3.86 5.50 38.29
C GLY A 205 4.66 6.63 37.61
N ILE A 206 4.04 7.38 36.69
CA ILE A 206 4.67 8.49 35.96
C ILE A 206 3.77 9.73 35.98
N SER A 207 4.32 10.91 35.67
CA SER A 207 3.52 12.12 35.60
C SER A 207 2.55 12.10 34.40
N GLY A 208 1.38 12.75 34.54
CA GLY A 208 0.45 12.92 33.41
C GLY A 208 1.07 13.68 32.23
N TRP A 209 2.08 14.53 32.49
CA TRP A 209 2.86 15.21 31.45
C TRP A 209 3.77 14.24 30.70
N THR A 210 4.36 13.28 31.40
CA THR A 210 5.15 12.18 30.78
C THR A 210 4.26 11.31 29.89
N VAL A 211 3.03 11.01 30.33
CA VAL A 211 2.02 10.30 29.52
C VAL A 211 1.72 11.11 28.24
N LYS A 212 1.50 12.43 28.36
CA LYS A 212 1.28 13.32 27.20
C LYS A 212 2.45 13.24 26.20
N SER A 213 3.70 13.26 26.70
CA SER A 213 4.90 13.15 25.88
C SER A 213 4.97 11.79 25.13
N HIS A 214 4.61 10.70 25.80
CA HIS A 214 4.50 9.39 25.16
C HIS A 214 3.41 9.37 24.08
N LEU A 215 2.23 9.94 24.35
CA LEU A 215 1.15 10.02 23.39
C LEU A 215 1.53 10.83 22.15
N GLN A 216 2.27 11.93 22.30
CA GLN A 216 2.80 12.68 21.16
C GLN A 216 3.75 11.85 20.30
N ARG A 217 4.60 11.00 20.92
CA ARG A 217 5.46 10.07 20.19
C ARG A 217 4.65 8.97 19.50
N ILE A 218 3.62 8.44 20.17
CA ILE A 218 2.68 7.46 19.60
C ILE A 218 1.96 8.07 18.40
N TYR A 219 1.47 9.32 18.49
CA TYR A 219 0.79 9.99 17.38
C TYR A 219 1.71 10.16 16.17
N LYS A 220 2.97 10.54 16.39
CA LYS A 220 3.99 10.59 15.33
C LYS A 220 4.28 9.21 14.75
N LEU A 221 4.40 8.19 15.60
CA LEU A 221 4.68 6.82 15.20
C LEU A 221 3.55 6.22 14.36
N LEU A 222 2.29 6.51 14.74
CA LEU A 222 1.09 6.02 14.05
C LEU A 222 0.62 6.95 12.91
N GLU A 223 1.30 8.10 12.76
CA GLU A 223 0.93 9.16 11.79
C GLU A 223 -0.53 9.60 11.95
N VAL A 224 -0.96 9.86 13.19
CA VAL A 224 -2.32 10.27 13.54
C VAL A 224 -2.33 11.60 14.27
N ALA A 225 -3.45 12.34 14.15
CA ALA A 225 -3.58 13.68 14.71
C ALA A 225 -4.17 13.71 16.12
N ASN A 226 -4.88 12.67 16.55
CA ASN A 226 -5.63 12.69 17.81
C ASN A 226 -5.70 11.30 18.48
N ARG A 227 -6.19 11.33 19.74
CA ARG A 227 -6.32 10.20 20.64
C ARG A 227 -7.19 9.06 20.06
N THR A 228 -8.33 9.40 19.47
CA THR A 228 -9.27 8.43 18.90
C THR A 228 -8.68 7.72 17.70
N GLN A 229 -8.02 8.45 16.82
CA GLN A 229 -7.31 7.88 15.69
C GLN A 229 -6.16 6.96 16.14
N ALA A 230 -5.44 7.32 17.20
CA ALA A 230 -4.37 6.48 17.74
C ALA A 230 -4.89 5.12 18.22
N VAL A 231 -6.02 5.09 18.92
CA VAL A 231 -6.67 3.85 19.36
C VAL A 231 -7.14 3.03 18.16
N SER A 232 -7.86 3.63 17.22
CA SER A 232 -8.33 2.97 15.99
C SER A 232 -7.17 2.35 15.22
N ARG A 233 -6.07 3.09 15.08
CA ARG A 233 -4.87 2.62 14.37
C ARG A 233 -4.15 1.50 15.13
N GLY A 234 -4.06 1.59 16.46
CA GLY A 234 -3.48 0.54 17.32
C GLY A 234 -4.27 -0.78 17.24
N ILE A 235 -5.62 -0.70 17.10
CA ILE A 235 -6.48 -1.87 16.87
C ILE A 235 -6.16 -2.48 15.49
N ALA A 236 -6.14 -1.66 14.45
CA ALA A 236 -5.85 -2.10 13.08
C ALA A 236 -4.47 -2.78 12.95
N LEU A 237 -3.47 -2.30 13.70
CA LEU A 237 -2.12 -2.87 13.76
C LEU A 237 -1.96 -4.03 14.76
N ARG A 238 -3.03 -4.47 15.40
CA ARG A 238 -3.04 -5.55 16.42
C ARG A 238 -2.04 -5.35 17.56
N TRP A 239 -1.72 -4.12 17.92
CA TRP A 239 -0.78 -3.81 19.00
C TRP A 239 -1.23 -4.36 20.36
N PHE A 240 -2.52 -4.56 20.54
CA PHE A 240 -3.10 -5.04 21.79
C PHE A 240 -3.07 -6.57 21.93
N GLU A 241 -2.84 -7.31 20.84
CA GLU A 241 -2.84 -8.78 20.84
C GLU A 241 -1.45 -9.36 21.13
N GLN A 242 -0.38 -8.67 20.74
CA GLN A 242 1.00 -9.16 20.79
C GLN A 242 1.64 -9.18 22.19
N HIS A 243 0.97 -8.66 23.23
CA HIS A 243 1.52 -8.52 24.59
C HIS A 243 0.53 -8.99 25.67
N ALA A 244 -0.33 -9.95 25.35
CA ALA A 244 -1.18 -10.64 26.30
C ALA A 244 -0.47 -11.92 26.80
N ALA A 245 0.61 -11.75 27.56
CA ALA A 245 1.24 -12.80 28.35
C ALA A 245 1.75 -12.20 29.66
#